data_99625eaf162cf31dbcf9c120768c3765
#
_entry.id   99625eaf162cf31dbcf9c120768c3765
#
_cell.length_a   1.000
_cell.length_b   1.000
_cell.length_c   1.000
_cell.angle_alpha   90.00
_cell.angle_beta   90.00
_cell.angle_gamma   90.00
#
_symmetry.space_group_name_H-M   'P 1'
#
loop_
_entity.id
_entity.type
_entity.pdbx_description
1 polymer ?
#
loop_
_entity_poly.entity_id
_entity_poly.type
_entity_poly.pdbx_seq_one_letter_code
_entity_poly.pdbx_strand_id
1 'polypeptide(L)'
;MKVMQVIPKLGYGGAETGCYDLAHYLPENNCQSYIITSGGPLLKYIKKDKVKLFRLPVHSKNPLLIILNSIFISFIILFFNISIVHARSRAPAWSCLLATKFTRRKFVTTFHGTYNFNNSI
;
A
#
# COMPACT_ATOMS: atom_id res chain seq x y z
N MET A 1 -8.57 -3.02 -14.06
CA MET A 1 -7.80 -2.07 -13.26
C MET A 1 -7.02 -2.80 -12.19
N LYS A 2 -5.82 -2.37 -11.93
CA LYS A 2 -4.96 -2.98 -10.92
C LYS A 2 -4.66 -1.97 -9.83
N VAL A 3 -5.04 -2.29 -8.61
CA VAL A 3 -4.91 -1.39 -7.45
C VAL A 3 -3.94 -2.02 -6.46
N MET A 4 -2.94 -1.25 -6.06
CA MET A 4 -1.96 -1.70 -5.08
C MET A 4 -2.05 -0.82 -3.84
N GLN A 5 -2.26 -1.44 -2.70
CA GLN A 5 -2.24 -0.75 -1.41
C GLN A 5 -0.91 -1.01 -0.73
N VAL A 6 -0.34 0.05 -0.17
CA VAL A 6 0.94 -0.04 0.55
C VAL A 6 0.69 0.42 1.98
N ILE A 7 0.88 -0.47 2.92
CA ILE A 7 0.61 -0.22 4.33
C ILE A 7 1.78 -0.72 5.18
N PRO A 8 2.21 0.03 6.21
CA PRO A 8 3.39 -0.37 6.98
C PRO A 8 3.23 -1.72 7.64
N LYS A 9 2.08 -1.98 8.24
CA LYS A 9 1.84 -3.21 8.97
C LYS A 9 0.37 -3.57 8.84
N LEU A 10 0.09 -4.84 8.62
CA LEU A 10 -1.29 -5.30 8.48
C LEU A 10 -1.75 -5.94 9.79
N GLY A 11 -2.03 -5.09 10.77
CA GLY A 11 -2.51 -5.50 12.08
C GLY A 11 -4.03 -5.48 12.17
N TYR A 12 -4.54 -5.33 13.39
CA TYR A 12 -5.98 -5.37 13.63
C TYR A 12 -6.62 -4.00 13.80
N GLY A 13 -5.88 -2.93 13.57
CA GLY A 13 -6.44 -1.59 13.68
C GLY A 13 -7.45 -1.29 12.57
N GLY A 14 -8.15 -0.17 12.69
CA GLY A 14 -9.18 0.21 11.73
C GLY A 14 -8.65 0.41 10.32
N ALA A 15 -7.49 1.07 10.19
CA ALA A 15 -6.88 1.28 8.89
C ALA A 15 -6.45 -0.03 8.26
N GLU A 16 -5.92 -0.93 9.08
CA GLU A 16 -5.42 -2.22 8.61
C GLU A 16 -6.55 -3.14 8.17
N THR A 17 -7.63 -3.21 8.97
CA THR A 17 -8.78 -4.02 8.58
C THR A 17 -9.47 -3.44 7.36
N GLY A 18 -9.50 -2.12 7.23
CA GLY A 18 -10.01 -1.47 6.03
C GLY A 18 -9.22 -1.82 4.79
N CYS A 19 -7.89 -1.85 4.92
CA CYS A 19 -7.02 -2.28 3.84
C CYS A 19 -7.30 -3.72 3.44
N TYR A 20 -7.41 -4.61 4.43
CA TYR A 20 -7.71 -6.02 4.20
C TYR A 20 -9.06 -6.18 3.47
N ASP A 21 -10.09 -5.49 3.97
CA ASP A 21 -11.42 -5.59 3.38
C ASP A 21 -11.45 -5.08 1.94
N LEU A 22 -10.83 -3.94 1.69
CA LEU A 22 -10.78 -3.40 0.34
C LEU A 22 -10.02 -4.34 -0.60
N ALA A 23 -8.91 -4.91 -0.11
CA ALA A 23 -8.10 -5.82 -0.92
C ALA A 23 -8.90 -7.02 -1.39
N HIS A 24 -9.82 -7.51 -0.55
CA HIS A 24 -10.64 -8.66 -0.91
C HIS A 24 -11.92 -8.27 -1.65
N TYR A 25 -12.31 -7.00 -1.57
CA TYR A 25 -13.47 -6.49 -2.30
C TYR A 25 -13.14 -6.25 -3.77
N LEU A 26 -11.95 -5.75 -4.06
CA LEU A 26 -11.55 -5.40 -5.43
C LEU A 26 -11.68 -6.54 -6.43
N PRO A 27 -11.22 -7.77 -6.12
CA PRO A 27 -11.36 -8.87 -7.08
C PRO A 27 -12.81 -9.21 -7.41
N GLU A 28 -13.73 -8.95 -6.48
CA GLU A 28 -15.15 -9.20 -6.71
C GLU A 28 -15.76 -8.18 -7.67
N ASN A 29 -15.03 -7.11 -7.97
CA ASN A 29 -15.48 -6.04 -8.85
C ASN A 29 -14.58 -5.89 -10.06
N ASN A 30 -13.97 -6.97 -10.49
CA ASN A 30 -13.13 -7.04 -11.69
C ASN A 30 -11.87 -6.17 -11.61
N CYS A 31 -11.39 -5.91 -10.40
CA CYS A 31 -10.12 -5.23 -10.18
C CYS A 31 -9.12 -6.20 -9.60
N GLN A 32 -7.89 -6.15 -10.06
CA GLN A 32 -6.82 -6.96 -9.47
C GLN A 32 -6.28 -6.23 -8.25
N SER A 33 -6.03 -6.97 -7.19
CA SER A 33 -5.66 -6.43 -5.89
C SER A 33 -4.26 -6.83 -5.49
N TYR A 34 -3.47 -5.86 -5.03
CA TYR A 34 -2.09 -6.05 -4.60
C TYR A 34 -1.89 -5.37 -3.26
N ILE A 35 -1.09 -5.97 -2.40
CA ILE A 35 -0.72 -5.37 -1.11
C ILE A 35 0.80 -5.45 -0.94
N ILE A 36 1.40 -4.34 -0.51
CA ILE A 36 2.77 -4.31 -0.03
C ILE A 36 2.74 -3.92 1.44
N THR A 37 3.36 -4.72 2.28
CA THR A 37 3.43 -4.45 3.72
C THR A 37 4.69 -5.07 4.31
N SER A 38 5.12 -4.58 5.46
CA SER A 38 6.26 -5.19 6.15
C SER A 38 5.88 -6.47 6.90
N GLY A 39 4.60 -6.66 7.20
CA GLY A 39 4.14 -7.84 7.91
C GLY A 39 2.88 -7.55 8.72
N GLY A 40 2.50 -8.49 9.58
CA GLY A 40 1.38 -8.31 10.48
C GLY A 40 0.52 -9.56 10.61
N PRO A 41 -0.32 -9.60 11.66
CA PRO A 41 -1.12 -10.80 11.93
C PRO A 41 -2.20 -11.09 10.90
N LEU A 42 -2.69 -10.08 10.16
CA LEU A 42 -3.72 -10.34 9.16
C LEU A 42 -3.19 -11.03 7.92
N LEU A 43 -1.86 -11.12 7.75
CA LEU A 43 -1.29 -11.76 6.56
C LEU A 43 -1.75 -13.19 6.39
N LYS A 44 -1.93 -13.91 7.48
CA LYS A 44 -2.34 -15.32 7.42
C LYS A 44 -3.76 -15.52 6.92
N TYR A 45 -4.58 -14.45 6.91
CA TYR A 45 -5.95 -14.52 6.44
C TYR A 45 -6.11 -14.06 5.00
N ILE A 46 -5.07 -13.55 4.38
CA ILE A 46 -5.15 -13.07 3.01
C ILE A 46 -5.30 -14.26 2.06
N LYS A 47 -6.29 -14.16 1.19
CA LYS A 47 -6.54 -15.18 0.16
C LYS A 47 -5.62 -14.92 -1.02
N LYS A 48 -4.54 -15.67 -1.10
CA LYS A 48 -3.46 -15.42 -2.08
C LYS A 48 -3.87 -15.70 -3.51
N ASP A 49 -4.97 -16.38 -3.72
CA ASP A 49 -5.53 -16.56 -5.05
C ASP A 49 -6.25 -15.30 -5.56
N LYS A 50 -6.58 -14.38 -4.66
CA LYS A 50 -7.28 -13.14 -4.98
C LYS A 50 -6.44 -11.89 -4.82
N VAL A 51 -5.49 -11.91 -3.89
CA VAL A 51 -4.68 -10.76 -3.55
C VAL A 51 -3.20 -11.14 -3.66
N LYS A 52 -2.44 -10.39 -4.45
CA LYS A 52 -0.99 -10.58 -4.51
C LYS A 52 -0.35 -9.81 -3.37
N LEU A 53 0.49 -10.50 -2.61
CA LEU A 53 1.12 -9.94 -1.43
C LEU A 53 2.63 -9.85 -1.65
N PHE A 54 3.18 -8.66 -1.38
CA PHE A 54 4.62 -8.44 -1.37
C PHE A 54 5.03 -7.93 -0.01
N ARG A 55 6.20 -8.33 0.45
CA ARG A 55 6.72 -7.87 1.74
C ARG A 55 7.97 -7.01 1.52
N LEU A 56 7.88 -5.76 1.95
CA LEU A 56 8.99 -4.80 1.90
C LEU A 56 8.98 -4.01 3.21
N PRO A 57 10.14 -3.49 3.65
CA PRO A 57 10.22 -2.73 4.89
C PRO A 57 9.63 -1.31 4.74
N VAL A 58 8.37 -1.24 4.32
CA VAL A 58 7.70 0.05 4.06
C VAL A 58 7.30 0.77 5.34
N HIS A 59 7.47 0.14 6.50
CA HIS A 59 7.23 0.77 7.79
C HIS A 59 8.37 1.72 8.19
N SER A 60 9.52 1.58 7.57
CA SER A 60 10.71 2.32 7.98
C SER A 60 10.69 3.76 7.54
N LYS A 61 11.16 4.65 8.42
CA LYS A 61 11.33 6.07 8.11
C LYS A 61 12.77 6.39 7.73
N ASN A 62 13.63 5.40 7.64
CA ASN A 62 15.02 5.58 7.23
C ASN A 62 15.05 6.04 5.77
N PRO A 63 15.71 7.19 5.47
CA PRO A 63 15.71 7.70 4.09
C PRO A 63 16.28 6.73 3.07
N LEU A 64 17.30 5.95 3.44
CA LEU A 64 17.85 4.96 2.52
C LEU A 64 16.84 3.88 2.20
N LEU A 65 16.11 3.40 3.21
CA LEU A 65 15.08 2.39 2.98
C LEU A 65 13.90 2.95 2.20
N ILE A 66 13.55 4.21 2.41
CA ILE A 66 12.50 4.86 1.63
C ILE A 66 12.88 4.87 0.15
N ILE A 67 14.13 5.20 -0.17
CA ILE A 67 14.60 5.22 -1.56
C ILE A 67 14.62 3.80 -2.13
N LEU A 68 15.14 2.82 -1.38
CA LEU A 68 15.17 1.44 -1.84
C LEU A 68 13.76 0.91 -2.06
N ASN A 69 12.85 1.20 -1.15
CA ASN A 69 11.45 0.79 -1.31
C ASN A 69 10.84 1.41 -2.57
N SER A 70 11.15 2.68 -2.86
CA SER A 70 10.61 3.32 -4.05
C SER A 70 11.09 2.63 -5.32
N ILE A 71 12.34 2.16 -5.34
CA ILE A 71 12.88 1.43 -6.47
C ILE A 71 12.15 0.10 -6.65
N PHE A 72 11.99 -0.67 -5.58
CA PHE A 72 11.27 -1.95 -5.65
C PHE A 72 9.82 -1.75 -6.03
N ILE A 73 9.16 -0.74 -5.46
CA ILE A 73 7.77 -0.44 -5.80
C ILE A 73 7.64 -0.07 -7.27
N SER A 74 8.60 0.71 -7.80
CA SER A 74 8.61 1.06 -9.22
C SER A 74 8.69 -0.17 -10.11
N PHE A 75 9.56 -1.12 -9.77
CA PHE A 75 9.65 -2.37 -10.52
C PHE A 75 8.34 -3.15 -10.48
N ILE A 76 7.70 -3.23 -9.32
CA ILE A 76 6.43 -3.92 -9.19
C ILE A 76 5.36 -3.23 -10.03
N ILE A 77 5.30 -1.90 -9.98
CA ILE A 77 4.34 -1.12 -10.77
C ILE A 77 4.50 -1.43 -12.26
N LEU A 78 5.72 -1.39 -12.75
CA LEU A 78 5.97 -1.59 -14.17
C LEU A 78 5.78 -3.05 -14.58
N PHE A 79 6.26 -3.98 -13.74
CA PHE A 79 6.16 -5.41 -14.08
C PHE A 79 4.71 -5.88 -14.13
N PHE A 80 3.90 -5.46 -13.17
CA PHE A 80 2.50 -5.87 -13.08
C PHE A 80 1.54 -4.86 -13.70
N ASN A 81 2.04 -3.74 -14.20
CA ASN A 81 1.22 -2.69 -14.81
C ASN A 81 0.15 -2.18 -13.85
N ILE A 82 0.56 -1.79 -12.66
CA ILE A 82 -0.35 -1.28 -11.64
C ILE A 82 -0.94 0.05 -12.08
N SER A 83 -2.25 0.22 -11.91
CA SER A 83 -2.95 1.43 -12.33
C SER A 83 -2.96 2.51 -11.25
N ILE A 84 -3.22 2.10 -10.01
CA ILE A 84 -3.36 3.02 -8.88
C ILE A 84 -2.54 2.49 -7.71
N VAL A 85 -1.77 3.37 -7.08
CA VAL A 85 -1.01 3.06 -5.88
C VAL A 85 -1.61 3.85 -4.73
N HIS A 86 -2.05 3.14 -3.70
CA HIS A 86 -2.70 3.72 -2.54
C HIS A 86 -1.82 3.51 -1.30
N ALA A 87 -1.18 4.58 -0.84
CA ALA A 87 -0.37 4.54 0.37
C ALA A 87 -1.23 4.86 1.57
N ARG A 88 -1.16 3.99 2.59
CA ARG A 88 -2.02 4.10 3.77
C ARG A 88 -1.23 4.48 5.01
N SER A 89 -0.24 5.33 4.88
CA SER A 89 0.48 5.90 6.01
C SER A 89 1.58 6.81 5.48
N ARG A 90 2.22 7.57 6.35
CA ARG A 90 3.25 8.52 5.93
C ARG A 90 4.51 7.85 5.41
N ALA A 91 4.98 6.83 6.11
CA ALA A 91 6.25 6.20 5.71
C ALA A 91 6.15 5.61 4.30
N PRO A 92 5.15 4.75 3.98
CA PRO A 92 5.04 4.27 2.62
C PRO A 92 4.62 5.36 1.62
N ALA A 93 4.00 6.46 2.10
CA ALA A 93 3.60 7.53 1.19
C ALA A 93 4.81 8.14 0.48
N TRP A 94 5.93 8.33 1.18
CA TRP A 94 7.13 8.88 0.56
C TRP A 94 7.66 7.96 -0.53
N SER A 95 7.77 6.66 -0.24
CA SER A 95 8.24 5.69 -1.23
C SER A 95 7.29 5.61 -2.43
N CYS A 96 5.99 5.60 -2.16
CA CYS A 96 5.00 5.51 -3.21
C CYS A 96 4.95 6.78 -4.06
N LEU A 97 5.11 7.94 -3.45
CA LEU A 97 5.14 9.19 -4.19
C LEU A 97 6.29 9.20 -5.17
N LEU A 98 7.48 8.80 -4.73
CA LEU A 98 8.63 8.72 -5.62
C LEU A 98 8.39 7.70 -6.74
N ALA A 99 7.88 6.53 -6.39
CA ALA A 99 7.66 5.47 -7.37
C ALA A 99 6.60 5.86 -8.40
N THR A 100 5.49 6.47 -7.97
CA THR A 100 4.42 6.84 -8.89
C THR A 100 4.82 8.03 -9.75
N LYS A 101 5.61 8.95 -9.22
CA LYS A 101 6.11 10.06 -10.01
C LYS A 101 7.06 9.56 -11.09
N PHE A 102 7.91 8.60 -10.75
CA PHE A 102 8.86 8.01 -11.69
C PHE A 102 8.15 7.19 -12.76
N THR A 103 7.11 6.46 -12.38
CA THR A 103 6.36 5.58 -13.30
C THR A 103 5.14 6.25 -13.91
N ARG A 104 4.81 7.45 -13.49
CA ARG A 104 3.65 8.22 -13.95
C ARG A 104 2.32 7.52 -13.68
N ARG A 105 2.21 6.89 -12.52
CA ARG A 105 0.97 6.22 -12.12
C ARG A 105 0.19 7.09 -11.15
N LYS A 106 -1.09 6.78 -10.99
CA LYS A 106 -1.95 7.51 -10.07
C LYS A 106 -1.60 7.18 -8.63
N PHE A 107 -1.55 8.20 -7.80
CA PHE A 107 -1.17 8.07 -6.41
C PHE A 107 -2.31 8.58 -5.53
N VAL A 108 -2.71 7.76 -4.56
CA VAL A 108 -3.72 8.12 -3.56
C VAL A 108 -3.10 7.86 -2.21
N THR A 109 -3.34 8.74 -1.25
CA THR A 109 -2.84 8.55 0.09
C THR A 109 -3.93 8.84 1.11
N THR A 110 -3.91 8.07 2.19
CA THR A 110 -4.78 8.31 3.34
C THR A 110 -3.94 8.25 4.59
N PHE A 111 -4.22 9.16 5.51
CA PHE A 111 -3.59 9.18 6.82
C PHE A 111 -4.67 8.92 7.85
N HIS A 112 -4.45 7.90 8.66
CA HIS A 112 -5.41 7.50 9.67
C HIS A 112 -4.90 7.87 11.04
N GLY A 113 -5.83 8.14 11.93
CA GLY A 113 -5.51 8.26 13.35
C GLY A 113 -5.04 9.59 13.77
N THR A 114 -4.74 10.45 13.01
CA THR A 114 -4.33 11.67 13.51
C THR A 114 -5.38 12.66 13.32
N TYR A 115 -5.83 12.50 13.60
CA TYR A 115 -6.56 13.32 13.23
C TYR A 115 -6.92 14.29 13.93
N ASN A 116 -6.61 14.28 14.18
CA ASN A 116 -6.85 15.11 14.52
C ASN A 116 -6.82 16.07 13.83
N PHE A 117 -6.61 16.04 13.35
CA PHE A 117 -6.61 16.95 12.66
C PHE A 117 -7.74 17.46 12.32
N ASN A 118 -8.34 16.94 12.56
CA ASN A 118 -9.33 17.37 12.40
C ASN A 118 -9.62 18.48 12.74
N ASN A 119 -9.17 18.53 13.12
CA ASN A 119 -9.28 19.53 13.37
C ASN A 119 -8.69 20.33 12.60
N SER A 120 -8.14 19.90 12.17
CA SER A 120 -7.52 20.64 11.40
C SER A 120 -8.14 20.85 10.22
N ILE A 121 -8.63 20.56 10.06
CA ILE A 121 -9.13 20.73 9.00
C ILE A 121 -9.82 21.41 9.01
#